data_8f97b49ab6fd049a62afab60fb310248
#
_entry.id   8f97b49ab6fd049a62afab60fb310248
#
_cell.length_a   1.000
_cell.length_b   1.000
_cell.length_c   1.000
_cell.angle_alpha   90.00
_cell.angle_beta   90.00
_cell.angle_gamma   90.00
#
_symmetry.space_group_name_H-M   'P 1'
#
loop_
_entity.id
_entity.type
_entity.pdbx_description
1 polymer ?
#
loop_
_entity_poly.entity_id
_entity_poly.type
_entity_poly.pdbx_seq_one_letter_code
_entity_poly.pdbx_strand_id
1 'polypeptide(L)'
;MAQWNKNEQDFLNQERTLFEVYMRADRYGNIYDDLGQGFSGDLFGRLKVSEPFTLFDSTHRYSQDGDFSDVIVGTGSTVGMITAQSTATLGIGTTAGCSFIRESKRVFSYQPGKSLQVLQTFVFNPAKENLVQRAGYASSENGVMLELNGSQLNIIKRTATSGVGTTVTVPQSEWNLDTLDGTGFSTSNPSGIQLDISKAQIFYTEYEWLGAGSVRCGFAIDGKFINVHQFNHANHIDSTYMTTASLPVRYEILNTGITTSPSTMKQICISIVSNGGYERLVKRDIARRTTTVSVSGTSFVPLVSIRLTPGREDSIILPKSFAFLGNSNSSAILEVALIRNATLSNVGTLTWTAVNTPNAQLNTNATTMTGGSFILNDFVSSANKSDTPLNIESNYNWDLQLGRTQAKVSDILTLAVRAVSGSADCIGSISFYDLT
;
A
#
# COMPACT_ATOMS: atom_id res chain seq x y z
N MET A 1 -14.63 -62.17 3.49
CA MET A 1 -15.14 -60.81 3.49
C MET A 1 -15.64 -60.51 4.89
N ALA A 2 -14.98 -59.61 5.62
CA ALA A 2 -15.44 -59.23 6.94
C ALA A 2 -16.73 -58.42 6.78
N GLN A 3 -17.81 -58.90 7.36
CA GLN A 3 -19.09 -58.18 7.43
C GLN A 3 -18.96 -57.15 8.57
N TRP A 4 -18.90 -55.88 8.22
CA TRP A 4 -18.95 -54.80 9.19
C TRP A 4 -20.30 -54.81 9.89
N ASN A 5 -20.32 -54.59 11.19
CA ASN A 5 -21.60 -54.50 11.90
C ASN A 5 -22.32 -53.19 11.50
N LYS A 6 -23.62 -53.14 11.71
CA LYS A 6 -24.46 -52.02 11.29
C LYS A 6 -24.00 -50.66 11.88
N ASN A 7 -23.49 -50.68 13.11
CA ASN A 7 -23.04 -49.47 13.82
C ASN A 7 -21.73 -48.91 13.21
N GLU A 8 -20.82 -49.78 12.74
CA GLU A 8 -19.59 -49.36 12.04
C GLU A 8 -19.89 -48.80 10.65
N GLN A 9 -20.88 -49.40 9.95
CA GLN A 9 -21.33 -48.83 8.67
C GLN A 9 -22.06 -47.51 8.85
N ASP A 10 -22.88 -47.36 9.87
CA ASP A 10 -23.56 -46.10 10.18
C ASP A 10 -22.57 -45.01 10.59
N PHE A 11 -21.52 -45.36 11.37
CA PHE A 11 -20.43 -44.43 11.73
C PHE A 11 -19.63 -44.01 10.49
N LEU A 12 -19.22 -44.95 9.64
CA LEU A 12 -18.51 -44.65 8.40
C LEU A 12 -19.36 -43.84 7.42
N ASN A 13 -20.68 -44.09 7.38
CA ASN A 13 -21.59 -43.29 6.57
C ASN A 13 -21.78 -41.87 7.14
N GLN A 14 -21.79 -41.71 8.47
CA GLN A 14 -21.82 -40.40 9.11
C GLN A 14 -20.51 -39.61 8.87
N GLU A 15 -19.35 -40.25 9.00
CA GLU A 15 -18.07 -39.61 8.67
C GLU A 15 -17.97 -39.24 7.19
N ARG A 16 -18.46 -40.16 6.30
CA ARG A 16 -18.50 -39.89 4.87
C ARG A 16 -19.47 -38.75 4.53
N THR A 17 -20.64 -38.74 5.18
CA THR A 17 -21.62 -37.64 5.01
C THR A 17 -21.06 -36.31 5.58
N LEU A 18 -20.38 -36.32 6.73
CA LEU A 18 -19.66 -35.17 7.26
C LEU A 18 -18.56 -34.68 6.31
N PHE A 19 -17.79 -35.62 5.75
CA PHE A 19 -16.75 -35.28 4.78
C PHE A 19 -17.35 -34.72 3.48
N GLU A 20 -18.44 -35.31 2.98
CA GLU A 20 -19.16 -34.79 1.81
C GLU A 20 -19.85 -33.45 2.08
N VAL A 21 -20.26 -33.19 3.32
CA VAL A 21 -20.84 -31.91 3.76
C VAL A 21 -19.77 -30.82 3.88
N TYR A 22 -18.55 -31.18 4.30
CA TYR A 22 -17.48 -30.21 4.52
C TYR A 22 -16.57 -29.97 3.31
N MET A 23 -16.59 -30.85 2.31
CA MET A 23 -15.71 -30.73 1.14
C MET A 23 -16.47 -31.00 -0.16
N ARG A 24 -17.05 -29.97 -0.74
CA ARG A 24 -17.59 -30.02 -2.11
C ARG A 24 -16.56 -29.45 -3.09
N ALA A 25 -16.39 -30.14 -4.21
CA ALA A 25 -15.67 -29.57 -5.34
C ALA A 25 -16.68 -29.01 -6.35
N ASP A 26 -16.41 -27.84 -6.90
CA ASP A 26 -17.14 -27.34 -8.05
C ASP A 26 -16.76 -28.13 -9.33
N ARG A 27 -17.43 -27.83 -10.43
CA ARG A 27 -17.15 -28.45 -11.73
C ARG A 27 -15.74 -28.18 -12.27
N TYR A 28 -14.98 -27.28 -11.64
CA TYR A 28 -13.62 -26.93 -11.99
C TYR A 28 -12.59 -27.52 -11.01
N GLY A 29 -13.04 -28.31 -10.02
CA GLY A 29 -12.18 -28.97 -9.05
C GLY A 29 -11.81 -28.11 -7.83
N ASN A 30 -12.42 -26.93 -7.67
CA ASN A 30 -12.22 -26.13 -6.47
C ASN A 30 -12.98 -26.75 -5.30
N ILE A 31 -12.33 -26.93 -4.17
CA ILE A 31 -12.90 -27.54 -2.97
C ILE A 31 -13.57 -26.46 -2.12
N TYR A 32 -14.83 -26.63 -1.76
CA TYR A 32 -15.58 -25.80 -0.83
C TYR A 32 -15.90 -26.59 0.44
N ASP A 33 -15.98 -25.88 1.59
CA ASP A 33 -16.70 -26.41 2.72
C ASP A 33 -18.20 -26.11 2.57
N ASP A 34 -19.04 -26.99 3.10
CA ASP A 34 -20.51 -26.87 2.98
C ASP A 34 -21.08 -25.75 3.90
N LEU A 35 -20.23 -25.11 4.72
CA LEU A 35 -20.59 -23.96 5.54
C LEU A 35 -20.38 -22.63 4.78
N GLY A 36 -20.07 -22.68 3.49
CA GLY A 36 -19.79 -21.49 2.67
C GLY A 36 -18.48 -20.81 3.06
N GLN A 37 -17.69 -21.47 3.92
CA GLN A 37 -16.32 -21.09 4.23
C GLN A 37 -15.42 -21.97 3.37
N GLY A 38 -15.17 -21.56 2.14
CA GLY A 38 -14.15 -22.23 1.35
C GLY A 38 -12.86 -22.30 2.18
N PHE A 39 -12.19 -23.44 2.19
CA PHE A 39 -10.78 -23.44 2.54
C PHE A 39 -10.17 -22.24 1.82
N SER A 40 -9.54 -21.35 2.57
CA SER A 40 -9.09 -20.07 2.04
C SER A 40 -8.16 -20.32 0.86
N GLY A 41 -8.74 -20.43 -0.33
CA GLY A 41 -8.03 -20.42 -1.58
C GLY A 41 -7.63 -18.99 -1.92
N ASP A 42 -6.47 -18.83 -2.56
CA ASP A 42 -6.19 -17.59 -3.24
C ASP A 42 -7.12 -17.44 -4.47
N LEU A 43 -7.01 -16.32 -5.18
CA LEU A 43 -7.84 -16.05 -6.34
C LEU A 43 -7.57 -17.02 -7.53
N PHE A 44 -6.44 -17.74 -7.49
CA PHE A 44 -6.13 -18.85 -8.41
C PHE A 44 -6.76 -20.20 -8.00
N GLY A 45 -7.52 -20.23 -6.89
CA GLY A 45 -8.11 -21.47 -6.36
C GLY A 45 -7.11 -22.37 -5.62
N ARG A 46 -5.90 -21.91 -5.34
CA ARG A 46 -4.91 -22.67 -4.57
C ARG A 46 -5.16 -22.52 -3.08
N LEU A 47 -5.01 -23.60 -2.32
CA LEU A 47 -5.07 -23.49 -0.87
C LEU A 47 -4.02 -22.50 -0.34
N LYS A 48 -4.44 -21.59 0.54
CA LYS A 48 -3.52 -20.66 1.23
C LYS A 48 -2.77 -21.43 2.33
N VAL A 49 -1.82 -22.24 1.92
CA VAL A 49 -0.96 -23.03 2.82
C VAL A 49 0.42 -22.42 3.01
N SER A 50 0.72 -21.34 2.28
CA SER A 50 1.97 -20.58 2.43
C SER A 50 1.81 -19.51 3.50
N GLU A 51 2.90 -19.19 4.19
CA GLU A 51 2.93 -18.08 5.12
C GLU A 51 2.65 -16.75 4.40
N PRO A 52 1.62 -15.99 4.79
CA PRO A 52 1.34 -14.71 4.18
C PRO A 52 2.41 -13.69 4.54
N PHE A 53 2.74 -12.79 3.62
CA PHE A 53 3.71 -11.72 3.83
C PHE A 53 3.01 -10.37 3.89
N THR A 54 3.09 -9.68 5.04
CA THR A 54 2.54 -8.32 5.20
C THR A 54 3.46 -7.31 4.53
N LEU A 55 2.93 -6.61 3.52
CA LEU A 55 3.60 -5.52 2.83
C LEU A 55 3.39 -4.18 3.53
N PHE A 56 2.26 -4.02 4.19
CA PHE A 56 1.87 -2.79 4.88
C PHE A 56 0.78 -3.06 5.91
N ASP A 57 0.91 -2.39 7.05
CA ASP A 57 -0.16 -2.22 8.02
C ASP A 57 -0.22 -0.78 8.49
N SER A 58 -1.39 -0.32 8.88
CA SER A 58 -1.61 1.05 9.36
C SER A 58 -2.66 1.07 10.46
N THR A 59 -2.35 1.80 11.53
CA THR A 59 -3.24 2.04 12.68
C THR A 59 -3.12 3.48 13.17
N HIS A 60 -4.13 3.99 13.88
CA HIS A 60 -4.21 5.38 14.34
C HIS A 60 -4.43 5.49 15.86
N ARG A 61 -3.58 4.86 16.68
CA ARG A 61 -3.84 4.82 18.14
C ARG A 61 -3.64 6.17 18.83
N TYR A 62 -2.47 6.78 18.72
CA TYR A 62 -2.10 8.03 19.41
C TYR A 62 -1.84 9.18 18.46
N SER A 63 -1.52 8.86 17.22
CA SER A 63 -1.30 9.81 16.14
C SER A 63 -1.85 9.25 14.83
N GLN A 64 -2.06 10.11 13.86
CA GLN A 64 -2.29 9.65 12.49
C GLN A 64 -1.02 9.01 11.96
N ASP A 65 -1.20 8.00 11.14
CA ASP A 65 -0.09 7.39 10.41
C ASP A 65 0.52 8.41 9.44
N GLY A 66 1.84 8.62 9.55
CA GLY A 66 2.59 9.56 8.73
C GLY A 66 2.81 9.11 7.28
N ASP A 67 2.51 7.85 6.96
CA ASP A 67 2.66 7.26 5.63
C ASP A 67 1.55 7.64 4.64
N PHE A 68 0.70 8.60 5.01
CA PHE A 68 -0.34 9.14 4.15
C PHE A 68 -0.05 10.56 3.69
N SER A 69 -0.54 10.88 2.48
CA SER A 69 -0.56 12.22 1.89
C SER A 69 -2.01 12.64 1.70
N ASP A 70 -2.32 13.84 2.15
CA ASP A 70 -3.66 14.41 2.10
C ASP A 70 -3.71 15.56 1.09
N VAL A 71 -4.76 15.58 0.26
CA VAL A 71 -5.12 16.74 -0.57
C VAL A 71 -6.52 17.17 -0.20
N ILE A 72 -6.63 18.42 0.23
CA ILE A 72 -7.85 19.01 0.76
C ILE A 72 -8.21 20.20 -0.12
N VAL A 73 -9.46 20.23 -0.60
CA VAL A 73 -10.01 21.32 -1.42
C VAL A 73 -11.29 21.82 -0.79
N GLY A 74 -11.47 23.14 -0.77
CA GLY A 74 -12.66 23.82 -0.28
C GLY A 74 -12.65 24.16 1.19
N THR A 75 -13.55 25.08 1.57
CA THR A 75 -13.67 25.60 2.94
C THR A 75 -14.42 24.62 3.86
N GLY A 76 -14.02 24.58 5.13
CA GLY A 76 -14.61 23.67 6.13
C GLY A 76 -14.13 22.22 6.01
N SER A 77 -13.16 21.95 5.16
CA SER A 77 -12.51 20.63 5.09
C SER A 77 -11.42 20.53 6.15
N THR A 78 -11.40 19.43 6.89
CA THR A 78 -10.50 19.24 8.04
C THR A 78 -9.98 17.82 8.10
N VAL A 79 -8.72 17.70 8.49
CA VAL A 79 -8.16 16.45 8.94
C VAL A 79 -8.18 16.42 10.47
N GLY A 80 -8.55 15.31 11.04
CA GLY A 80 -8.63 15.16 12.49
C GLY A 80 -8.33 13.73 12.93
N MET A 81 -8.35 13.54 14.25
CA MET A 81 -8.21 12.24 14.88
C MET A 81 -9.17 12.12 16.06
N ILE A 82 -9.80 10.95 16.18
CA ILE A 82 -10.56 10.59 17.37
C ILE A 82 -9.75 9.52 18.12
N THR A 83 -8.91 9.95 19.06
CA THR A 83 -8.00 9.08 19.81
C THR A 83 -8.74 7.95 20.55
N ALA A 84 -9.92 8.24 21.13
CA ALA A 84 -10.74 7.24 21.81
C ALA A 84 -11.28 6.14 20.88
N GLN A 85 -11.30 6.37 19.58
CA GLN A 85 -11.75 5.41 18.56
C GLN A 85 -10.58 4.90 17.69
N SER A 86 -9.37 5.40 17.91
CA SER A 86 -8.18 5.10 17.06
C SER A 86 -8.46 5.33 15.57
N THR A 87 -9.13 6.46 15.23
CA THR A 87 -9.54 6.78 13.87
C THR A 87 -8.99 8.11 13.39
N ALA A 88 -8.52 8.14 12.14
CA ALA A 88 -8.32 9.39 11.42
C ALA A 88 -9.64 9.82 10.77
N THR A 89 -9.93 11.13 10.79
CA THR A 89 -11.16 11.69 10.24
C THR A 89 -10.87 12.56 9.02
N LEU A 90 -11.62 12.34 7.96
CA LEU A 90 -11.60 13.10 6.72
C LEU A 90 -12.90 13.91 6.65
N GLY A 91 -12.83 15.19 7.03
CA GLY A 91 -13.98 16.08 7.07
C GLY A 91 -14.02 17.00 5.85
N ILE A 92 -15.23 17.23 5.32
CA ILE A 92 -15.48 18.24 4.29
C ILE A 92 -16.66 19.13 4.65
N GLY A 93 -16.60 20.39 4.18
CA GLY A 93 -17.70 21.35 4.31
C GLY A 93 -18.90 21.01 3.43
N THR A 94 -19.80 21.97 3.27
CA THR A 94 -21.07 21.78 2.53
C THR A 94 -21.01 22.22 1.07
N THR A 95 -20.01 22.98 0.68
CA THR A 95 -19.91 23.61 -0.64
C THR A 95 -19.64 22.59 -1.73
N ALA A 96 -20.22 22.77 -2.92
CA ALA A 96 -19.90 21.98 -4.10
C ALA A 96 -18.39 22.05 -4.42
N GLY A 97 -17.79 20.93 -4.81
CA GLY A 97 -16.37 20.83 -5.10
C GLY A 97 -15.46 20.69 -3.88
N CYS A 98 -15.98 20.77 -2.63
CA CYS A 98 -15.20 20.40 -1.46
C CYS A 98 -14.80 18.93 -1.58
N SER A 99 -13.54 18.62 -1.34
CA SER A 99 -13.03 17.26 -1.35
C SER A 99 -11.89 17.06 -0.38
N PHE A 100 -11.79 15.82 0.10
CA PHE A 100 -10.65 15.34 0.85
C PHE A 100 -10.22 14.00 0.26
N ILE A 101 -8.99 13.92 -0.19
CA ILE A 101 -8.39 12.70 -0.71
C ILE A 101 -7.18 12.36 0.15
N ARG A 102 -7.18 11.15 0.68
CA ARG A 102 -6.08 10.58 1.44
C ARG A 102 -5.53 9.37 0.74
N GLU A 103 -4.22 9.34 0.50
CA GLU A 103 -3.55 8.28 -0.23
C GLU A 103 -2.26 7.89 0.47
N SER A 104 -1.94 6.59 0.50
CA SER A 104 -0.64 6.17 1.01
C SER A 104 0.50 6.74 0.16
N LYS A 105 1.57 7.20 0.81
CA LYS A 105 2.76 7.72 0.13
C LYS A 105 3.48 6.63 -0.66
N ARG A 106 3.35 5.38 -0.21
CA ARG A 106 3.94 4.20 -0.86
C ARG A 106 2.91 3.52 -1.74
N VAL A 107 3.37 2.95 -2.84
CA VAL A 107 2.66 1.93 -3.63
C VAL A 107 3.19 0.56 -3.23
N PHE A 108 2.39 -0.48 -3.38
CA PHE A 108 2.72 -1.80 -2.87
C PHE A 108 2.99 -2.76 -4.01
N SER A 109 4.12 -3.50 -3.91
CA SER A 109 4.56 -4.37 -4.97
C SER A 109 3.65 -5.59 -5.13
N TYR A 110 3.07 -5.74 -6.31
CA TYR A 110 2.42 -6.97 -6.73
C TYR A 110 3.46 -7.93 -7.33
N GLN A 111 3.42 -9.18 -6.93
CA GLN A 111 4.24 -10.24 -7.55
C GLN A 111 3.39 -11.14 -8.43
N PRO A 112 3.71 -11.25 -9.74
CA PRO A 112 3.01 -12.15 -10.66
C PRO A 112 2.95 -13.59 -10.12
N GLY A 113 1.78 -14.21 -10.22
CA GLY A 113 1.53 -15.56 -9.73
C GLY A 113 1.22 -15.68 -8.23
N LYS A 114 1.16 -14.56 -7.51
CA LYS A 114 0.68 -14.47 -6.13
C LYS A 114 -0.59 -13.63 -6.08
N SER A 115 -1.40 -13.83 -5.03
CA SER A 115 -2.58 -13.02 -4.79
C SER A 115 -2.24 -11.90 -3.80
N LEU A 116 -2.65 -10.67 -4.10
CA LEU A 116 -2.51 -9.52 -3.21
C LEU A 116 -3.85 -9.22 -2.57
N GLN A 117 -3.92 -9.32 -1.24
CA GLN A 117 -5.12 -9.03 -0.46
C GLN A 117 -4.95 -7.69 0.28
N VAL A 118 -5.94 -6.83 0.14
CA VAL A 118 -6.00 -5.52 0.80
C VAL A 118 -7.25 -5.47 1.67
N LEU A 119 -7.07 -5.26 2.97
CA LEU A 119 -8.15 -5.06 3.93
C LEU A 119 -8.15 -3.62 4.40
N GLN A 120 -9.32 -2.99 4.39
CA GLN A 120 -9.49 -1.60 4.81
C GLN A 120 -10.69 -1.50 5.76
N THR A 121 -10.46 -0.92 6.93
CA THR A 121 -11.51 -0.66 7.91
C THR A 121 -11.84 0.83 7.93
N PHE A 122 -13.10 1.16 7.73
CA PHE A 122 -13.59 2.55 7.68
C PHE A 122 -15.05 2.66 8.13
N VAL A 123 -15.49 3.90 8.32
CA VAL A 123 -16.90 4.26 8.49
C VAL A 123 -17.22 5.38 7.52
N PHE A 124 -18.16 5.16 6.62
CA PHE A 124 -18.68 6.21 5.76
C PHE A 124 -19.61 7.15 6.54
N ASN A 125 -19.66 8.41 6.14
CA ASN A 125 -20.74 9.29 6.54
C ASN A 125 -22.07 8.69 6.07
N PRO A 126 -23.17 8.82 6.83
CA PRO A 126 -24.49 8.41 6.35
C PRO A 126 -24.80 8.97 4.95
N ALA A 127 -25.51 8.17 4.14
CA ALA A 127 -25.88 8.53 2.79
C ALA A 127 -26.50 9.94 2.71
N LYS A 128 -26.08 10.72 1.73
CA LYS A 128 -26.50 12.12 1.56
C LYS A 128 -26.44 12.48 0.07
N GLU A 129 -27.43 13.19 -0.40
CA GLU A 129 -27.44 13.72 -1.76
C GLU A 129 -26.18 14.57 -2.03
N ASN A 130 -25.63 14.47 -3.21
CA ASN A 130 -24.39 15.15 -3.66
C ASN A 130 -23.11 14.79 -2.88
N LEU A 131 -23.13 13.77 -2.03
CA LEU A 131 -21.97 13.27 -1.32
C LEU A 131 -21.48 11.98 -1.98
N VAL A 132 -20.20 11.94 -2.32
CA VAL A 132 -19.53 10.73 -2.81
C VAL A 132 -18.40 10.35 -1.85
N GLN A 133 -18.34 9.09 -1.48
CA GLN A 133 -17.32 8.53 -0.60
C GLN A 133 -16.76 7.27 -1.21
N ARG A 134 -15.44 7.09 -1.12
CA ARG A 134 -14.76 5.92 -1.68
C ARG A 134 -13.66 5.43 -0.77
N ALA A 135 -13.48 4.10 -0.73
CA ALA A 135 -12.34 3.45 -0.10
C ALA A 135 -11.90 2.27 -0.96
N GLY A 136 -10.60 2.12 -1.20
CA GLY A 136 -10.12 1.03 -2.01
C GLY A 136 -8.61 1.06 -2.26
N TYR A 137 -8.14 0.08 -3.00
CA TYR A 137 -6.78 -0.04 -3.48
C TYR A 137 -6.72 0.53 -4.89
N ALA A 138 -6.38 1.80 -4.98
CA ALA A 138 -6.47 2.56 -6.22
C ALA A 138 -5.59 3.81 -6.23
N SER A 139 -5.17 4.21 -7.41
CA SER A 139 -4.71 5.56 -7.73
C SER A 139 -5.86 6.41 -8.29
N SER A 140 -5.55 7.58 -8.85
CA SER A 140 -6.53 8.36 -9.63
C SER A 140 -6.98 7.64 -10.90
N GLU A 141 -6.17 6.75 -11.44
CA GLU A 141 -6.34 6.18 -12.79
C GLU A 141 -6.65 4.69 -12.79
N ASN A 142 -6.10 3.92 -11.85
CA ASN A 142 -6.23 2.48 -11.79
C ASN A 142 -6.65 2.01 -10.40
N GLY A 143 -7.36 0.89 -10.33
CA GLY A 143 -7.70 0.23 -9.07
C GLY A 143 -9.17 -0.09 -8.90
N VAL A 144 -9.52 -0.66 -7.75
CA VAL A 144 -10.89 -1.03 -7.39
C VAL A 144 -11.23 -0.42 -6.03
N MET A 145 -12.41 0.18 -5.94
CA MET A 145 -12.90 0.85 -4.74
C MET A 145 -14.37 0.54 -4.49
N LEU A 146 -14.75 0.52 -3.22
CA LEU A 146 -16.14 0.68 -2.83
C LEU A 146 -16.51 2.17 -2.93
N GLU A 147 -17.66 2.47 -3.48
CA GLU A 147 -18.20 3.82 -3.62
C GLU A 147 -19.61 3.91 -3.02
N LEU A 148 -19.84 4.92 -2.20
CA LEU A 148 -21.18 5.36 -1.82
C LEU A 148 -21.44 6.71 -2.48
N ASN A 149 -22.30 6.75 -3.48
CA ASN A 149 -22.67 7.95 -4.23
C ASN A 149 -24.14 8.31 -3.93
N GLY A 150 -24.34 9.36 -3.16
CA GLY A 150 -25.66 9.61 -2.59
C GLY A 150 -26.11 8.41 -1.75
N SER A 151 -27.17 7.75 -2.18
CA SER A 151 -27.68 6.51 -1.57
C SER A 151 -27.29 5.23 -2.31
N GLN A 152 -26.58 5.36 -3.43
CA GLN A 152 -26.21 4.21 -4.26
C GLN A 152 -24.85 3.65 -3.83
N LEU A 153 -24.84 2.38 -3.46
CA LEU A 153 -23.61 1.64 -3.15
C LEU A 153 -23.12 0.93 -4.41
N ASN A 154 -21.86 1.16 -4.76
CA ASN A 154 -21.25 0.65 -5.97
C ASN A 154 -19.87 0.02 -5.67
N ILE A 155 -19.43 -0.91 -6.50
CA ILE A 155 -18.02 -1.22 -6.68
C ILE A 155 -17.58 -0.60 -7.98
N ILE A 156 -16.52 0.21 -7.93
CA ILE A 156 -15.97 0.86 -9.12
C ILE A 156 -14.60 0.28 -9.47
N LYS A 157 -14.34 0.12 -10.76
CA LYS A 157 -13.03 -0.23 -11.31
C LYS A 157 -12.54 0.91 -12.19
N ARG A 158 -11.38 1.50 -11.83
CA ARG A 158 -10.67 2.50 -12.62
C ARG A 158 -9.63 1.82 -13.49
N THR A 159 -9.48 2.28 -14.73
CA THR A 159 -8.46 1.81 -15.68
C THR A 159 -8.02 2.93 -16.60
N ALA A 160 -6.72 2.96 -16.92
CA ALA A 160 -6.13 3.89 -17.89
C ALA A 160 -5.45 3.16 -19.06
N THR A 161 -5.83 1.95 -19.36
CA THR A 161 -5.22 1.13 -20.43
C THR A 161 -5.43 1.69 -21.83
N SER A 162 -6.43 2.55 -22.01
CA SER A 162 -6.65 3.30 -23.26
C SER A 162 -5.84 4.60 -23.36
N GLY A 163 -4.98 4.89 -22.37
CA GLY A 163 -4.29 6.19 -22.25
C GLY A 163 -5.12 7.28 -21.58
N VAL A 164 -6.40 7.02 -21.31
CA VAL A 164 -7.31 7.92 -20.59
C VAL A 164 -7.95 7.15 -19.46
N GLY A 165 -8.00 7.76 -18.27
CA GLY A 165 -8.66 7.15 -17.11
C GLY A 165 -10.16 6.99 -17.35
N THR A 166 -10.66 5.77 -17.20
CA THR A 166 -12.08 5.42 -17.28
C THR A 166 -12.51 4.69 -16.02
N THR A 167 -13.83 4.71 -15.74
CA THR A 167 -14.40 4.05 -14.57
C THR A 167 -15.57 3.16 -14.99
N VAL A 168 -15.50 1.90 -14.60
CA VAL A 168 -16.62 0.96 -14.66
C VAL A 168 -17.30 0.97 -13.29
N THR A 169 -18.61 1.19 -13.26
CA THR A 169 -19.40 1.22 -12.01
C THR A 169 -20.35 0.04 -12.01
N VAL A 170 -20.33 -0.73 -10.92
CA VAL A 170 -21.21 -1.89 -10.70
C VAL A 170 -22.07 -1.60 -9.46
N PRO A 171 -23.36 -1.29 -9.61
CA PRO A 171 -24.26 -1.05 -8.48
C PRO A 171 -24.46 -2.33 -7.65
N GLN A 172 -24.84 -2.17 -6.38
CA GLN A 172 -25.03 -3.29 -5.45
C GLN A 172 -25.99 -4.35 -6.01
N SER A 173 -27.03 -3.94 -6.71
CA SER A 173 -27.99 -4.85 -7.34
C SER A 173 -27.42 -5.74 -8.45
N GLU A 174 -26.24 -5.39 -8.98
CA GLU A 174 -25.54 -6.12 -10.03
C GLU A 174 -24.29 -6.86 -9.52
N TRP A 175 -24.07 -6.90 -8.20
CA TRP A 175 -23.00 -7.72 -7.65
C TRP A 175 -23.26 -9.19 -7.95
N ASN A 176 -22.25 -9.87 -8.46
CA ASN A 176 -22.45 -11.19 -9.10
C ASN A 176 -22.21 -12.39 -8.17
N LEU A 177 -21.85 -12.17 -6.89
CA LEU A 177 -21.64 -13.22 -5.91
C LEU A 177 -22.62 -13.10 -4.74
N ASP A 178 -22.76 -11.92 -4.14
CA ASP A 178 -23.69 -11.66 -3.05
C ASP A 178 -24.05 -10.18 -3.02
N THR A 179 -25.32 -9.85 -3.13
CA THR A 179 -25.79 -8.45 -3.14
C THR A 179 -25.82 -7.82 -1.76
N LEU A 180 -25.82 -8.60 -0.68
CA LEU A 180 -25.96 -8.13 0.70
C LEU A 180 -27.13 -7.14 0.89
N ASP A 181 -28.26 -7.38 0.19
CA ASP A 181 -29.41 -6.49 0.14
C ASP A 181 -30.51 -6.81 1.16
N GLY A 182 -30.30 -7.85 1.97
CA GLY A 182 -31.24 -8.27 3.00
C GLY A 182 -32.51 -8.95 2.49
N THR A 183 -32.58 -9.34 1.23
CA THR A 183 -33.76 -10.05 0.67
C THR A 183 -33.93 -11.48 1.21
N GLY A 184 -33.11 -11.85 2.20
CA GLY A 184 -33.05 -13.22 2.75
C GLY A 184 -32.20 -14.12 1.86
N PHE A 185 -32.13 -15.39 2.23
CA PHE A 185 -31.36 -16.38 1.45
C PHE A 185 -31.94 -16.52 0.05
N SER A 186 -31.26 -16.04 -0.95
CA SER A 186 -31.66 -16.06 -2.36
C SER A 186 -30.45 -16.34 -3.26
N THR A 187 -30.66 -16.52 -4.56
CA THR A 187 -29.58 -16.69 -5.52
C THR A 187 -28.69 -15.46 -5.64
N SER A 188 -29.26 -14.26 -5.45
CA SER A 188 -28.53 -12.99 -5.49
C SER A 188 -27.98 -12.57 -4.13
N ASN A 189 -28.56 -13.04 -3.02
CA ASN A 189 -28.10 -12.78 -1.65
C ASN A 189 -27.93 -14.11 -0.89
N PRO A 190 -26.97 -14.95 -1.23
CA PRO A 190 -26.80 -16.28 -0.64
C PRO A 190 -26.43 -16.25 0.84
N SER A 191 -25.81 -15.19 1.35
CA SER A 191 -25.54 -15.04 2.78
C SER A 191 -26.79 -14.65 3.60
N GLY A 192 -27.82 -14.10 2.97
CA GLY A 192 -28.99 -13.54 3.64
C GLY A 192 -28.71 -12.26 4.42
N ILE A 193 -27.51 -11.70 4.33
CA ILE A 193 -27.06 -10.53 5.08
C ILE A 193 -27.62 -9.25 4.45
N GLN A 194 -27.99 -8.28 5.28
CA GLN A 194 -28.20 -6.88 4.88
C GLN A 194 -27.03 -6.03 5.32
N LEU A 195 -26.34 -5.41 4.38
CA LEU A 195 -25.21 -4.53 4.66
C LEU A 195 -25.69 -3.15 5.13
N ASP A 196 -25.35 -2.78 6.35
CA ASP A 196 -25.51 -1.40 6.84
C ASP A 196 -24.20 -0.63 6.64
N ILE A 197 -24.08 0.05 5.50
CA ILE A 197 -22.87 0.81 5.13
C ILE A 197 -22.60 2.02 6.05
N SER A 198 -23.52 2.39 6.90
CA SER A 198 -23.33 3.45 7.91
C SER A 198 -22.51 3.01 9.12
N LYS A 199 -22.31 1.72 9.28
CA LYS A 199 -21.50 1.11 10.34
C LYS A 199 -20.05 0.95 9.91
N ALA A 200 -19.20 0.53 10.86
CA ALA A 200 -17.82 0.17 10.56
C ALA A 200 -17.78 -1.05 9.63
N GLN A 201 -17.07 -0.90 8.52
CA GLN A 201 -16.90 -1.96 7.53
C GLN A 201 -15.44 -2.40 7.47
N ILE A 202 -15.23 -3.70 7.28
CA ILE A 202 -13.96 -4.26 6.83
C ILE A 202 -14.17 -4.68 5.37
N PHE A 203 -13.83 -3.81 4.45
CA PHE A 203 -13.87 -4.09 3.02
C PHE A 203 -12.54 -4.69 2.58
N TYR A 204 -12.59 -5.73 1.77
CA TYR A 204 -11.39 -6.29 1.19
C TYR A 204 -11.48 -6.37 -0.33
N THR A 205 -10.31 -6.29 -0.96
CA THR A 205 -10.09 -6.60 -2.36
C THR A 205 -8.94 -7.59 -2.49
N GLU A 206 -9.07 -8.54 -3.36
CA GLU A 206 -8.05 -9.53 -3.67
C GLU A 206 -7.73 -9.48 -5.16
N TYR A 207 -6.46 -9.31 -5.48
CA TYR A 207 -6.00 -9.09 -6.85
C TYR A 207 -5.17 -10.27 -7.34
N GLU A 208 -5.60 -10.83 -8.45
CA GLU A 208 -4.80 -11.62 -9.37
C GLU A 208 -4.58 -10.76 -10.61
N TRP A 209 -3.45 -10.07 -10.70
CA TRP A 209 -3.31 -9.15 -11.83
C TRP A 209 -2.87 -9.89 -13.11
N LEU A 210 -1.61 -10.37 -13.21
CA LEU A 210 -1.05 -10.97 -14.44
C LEU A 210 -1.49 -10.28 -15.76
N GLY A 211 -1.98 -9.02 -15.65
CA GLY A 211 -2.56 -8.24 -16.74
C GLY A 211 -4.03 -8.54 -17.07
N ALA A 212 -4.47 -9.78 -16.99
CA ALA A 212 -5.83 -10.23 -17.37
C ALA A 212 -6.49 -11.13 -16.31
N GLY A 213 -5.95 -11.22 -15.10
CA GLY A 213 -6.52 -12.00 -14.02
C GLY A 213 -7.79 -11.38 -13.44
N SER A 214 -8.28 -11.96 -12.35
CA SER A 214 -9.51 -11.53 -11.70
C SER A 214 -9.26 -10.58 -10.53
N VAL A 215 -10.28 -9.81 -10.15
CA VAL A 215 -10.33 -9.06 -8.90
C VAL A 215 -11.58 -9.45 -8.14
N ARG A 216 -11.42 -9.87 -6.89
CA ARG A 216 -12.52 -10.21 -5.99
C ARG A 216 -12.67 -9.15 -4.92
N CYS A 217 -13.91 -8.79 -4.62
CA CYS A 217 -14.26 -7.81 -3.60
C CYS A 217 -15.23 -8.41 -2.60
N GLY A 218 -15.17 -7.97 -1.35
CA GLY A 218 -16.09 -8.42 -0.32
C GLY A 218 -15.93 -7.71 1.01
N PHE A 219 -16.62 -8.25 2.00
CA PHE A 219 -16.61 -7.74 3.37
C PHE A 219 -16.26 -8.87 4.35
N ALA A 220 -15.56 -8.51 5.41
CA ALA A 220 -15.39 -9.39 6.55
C ALA A 220 -16.47 -9.03 7.59
N ILE A 221 -17.45 -9.93 7.75
CA ILE A 221 -18.59 -9.78 8.66
C ILE A 221 -18.63 -10.99 9.58
N ASP A 222 -18.71 -10.75 10.89
CA ASP A 222 -18.75 -11.81 11.91
C ASP A 222 -17.64 -12.86 11.77
N GLY A 223 -16.44 -12.40 11.43
CA GLY A 223 -15.25 -13.25 11.24
C GLY A 223 -15.23 -14.06 9.95
N LYS A 224 -16.17 -13.81 9.03
CA LYS A 224 -16.25 -14.49 7.73
C LYS A 224 -16.01 -13.54 6.57
N PHE A 225 -15.28 -13.98 5.56
CA PHE A 225 -15.14 -13.26 4.31
C PHE A 225 -16.34 -13.56 3.41
N ILE A 226 -17.15 -12.56 3.14
CA ILE A 226 -18.30 -12.64 2.23
C ILE A 226 -17.87 -12.00 0.91
N ASN A 227 -17.72 -12.81 -0.13
CA ASN A 227 -17.43 -12.32 -1.48
C ASN A 227 -18.70 -11.71 -2.08
N VAL A 228 -18.63 -10.46 -2.57
CA VAL A 228 -19.81 -9.77 -3.13
C VAL A 228 -19.73 -9.61 -4.64
N HIS A 229 -18.55 -9.32 -5.18
CA HIS A 229 -18.39 -9.16 -6.61
C HIS A 229 -17.02 -9.63 -7.08
N GLN A 230 -16.96 -10.15 -8.31
CA GLN A 230 -15.73 -10.53 -8.97
C GLN A 230 -15.70 -10.02 -10.40
N PHE A 231 -14.66 -9.24 -10.73
CA PHE A 231 -14.32 -8.88 -12.10
C PHE A 231 -13.49 -10.01 -12.72
N ASN A 232 -13.92 -10.53 -13.85
CA ASN A 232 -13.21 -11.56 -14.62
C ASN A 232 -12.74 -10.95 -15.95
N HIS A 233 -11.48 -11.14 -16.31
CA HIS A 233 -10.88 -10.50 -17.48
C HIS A 233 -10.28 -11.50 -18.47
N ALA A 234 -9.64 -12.58 -18.00
CA ALA A 234 -9.08 -13.60 -18.87
C ALA A 234 -10.14 -14.19 -19.80
N ASN A 235 -9.83 -14.28 -21.08
CA ASN A 235 -10.75 -14.68 -22.14
C ASN A 235 -11.91 -13.69 -22.44
N HIS A 236 -11.87 -12.48 -21.86
CA HIS A 236 -12.89 -11.44 -22.07
C HIS A 236 -12.31 -10.13 -22.62
N ILE A 237 -11.01 -9.89 -22.45
CA ILE A 237 -10.34 -8.67 -22.90
C ILE A 237 -9.12 -9.03 -23.76
N ASP A 238 -8.68 -8.11 -24.60
CA ASP A 238 -7.54 -8.23 -25.51
C ASP A 238 -6.30 -7.44 -25.04
N SER A 239 -6.35 -6.85 -23.86
CA SER A 239 -5.29 -6.06 -23.24
C SER A 239 -5.22 -6.33 -21.73
N THR A 240 -4.49 -5.50 -20.99
CA THR A 240 -4.54 -5.53 -19.52
C THR A 240 -5.76 -4.78 -19.01
N TYR A 241 -6.33 -5.20 -17.87
CA TYR A 241 -7.49 -4.50 -17.29
C TYR A 241 -7.10 -3.28 -16.43
N MET A 242 -5.83 -3.14 -16.07
CA MET A 242 -5.21 -1.96 -15.44
C MET A 242 -3.77 -1.86 -15.94
N THR A 243 -3.21 -0.66 -15.98
CA THR A 243 -1.82 -0.46 -16.39
C THR A 243 -0.80 -0.97 -15.38
N THR A 244 -1.19 -1.06 -14.11
CA THR A 244 -0.37 -1.59 -13.01
C THR A 244 -1.24 -2.14 -11.90
N ALA A 245 -0.73 -3.12 -11.17
CA ALA A 245 -1.28 -3.59 -9.91
C ALA A 245 -0.50 -3.09 -8.68
N SER A 246 0.58 -2.35 -8.87
CA SER A 246 1.30 -1.67 -7.79
C SER A 246 0.64 -0.32 -7.54
N LEU A 247 -0.27 -0.29 -6.58
CA LEU A 247 -1.15 0.84 -6.31
C LEU A 247 -1.03 1.29 -4.85
N PRO A 248 -1.45 2.52 -4.54
CA PRO A 248 -1.63 2.98 -3.17
C PRO A 248 -2.99 2.54 -2.60
N VAL A 249 -3.13 2.65 -1.28
CA VAL A 249 -4.44 2.67 -0.63
C VAL A 249 -5.00 4.08 -0.67
N ARG A 250 -6.30 4.21 -0.96
CA ARG A 250 -6.91 5.51 -1.20
C ARG A 250 -8.29 5.62 -0.56
N TYR A 251 -8.56 6.78 0.02
CA TYR A 251 -9.84 7.21 0.55
C TYR A 251 -10.22 8.55 -0.08
N GLU A 252 -11.47 8.69 -0.48
CA GLU A 252 -12.00 9.91 -1.07
C GLU A 252 -13.35 10.27 -0.44
N ILE A 253 -13.53 11.52 -0.09
CA ILE A 253 -14.83 12.10 0.25
C ILE A 253 -14.96 13.44 -0.49
N LEU A 254 -16.05 13.63 -1.22
CA LEU A 254 -16.23 14.83 -2.04
C LEU A 254 -17.70 15.18 -2.25
N ASN A 255 -17.97 16.47 -2.41
CA ASN A 255 -19.27 17.02 -2.75
C ASN A 255 -19.35 17.31 -4.26
N THR A 256 -20.27 16.65 -4.97
CA THR A 256 -20.60 16.94 -6.37
C THR A 256 -21.57 18.13 -6.53
N GLY A 257 -22.27 18.48 -5.48
CA GLY A 257 -23.16 19.64 -5.32
C GLY A 257 -23.14 20.13 -3.89
N ILE A 258 -24.03 21.07 -3.53
CA ILE A 258 -24.18 21.55 -2.15
C ILE A 258 -24.83 20.44 -1.32
N THR A 259 -24.27 20.17 -0.13
CA THR A 259 -24.83 19.22 0.84
C THR A 259 -25.53 19.93 2.00
N THR A 260 -26.46 19.26 2.66
CA THR A 260 -27.27 19.83 3.73
C THR A 260 -26.50 20.08 5.03
N SER A 261 -25.39 19.41 5.23
CA SER A 261 -24.51 19.53 6.42
C SER A 261 -23.10 19.03 6.09
N PRO A 262 -22.07 19.41 6.86
CA PRO A 262 -20.73 18.85 6.72
C PRO A 262 -20.75 17.32 6.80
N SER A 263 -19.75 16.69 6.19
CA SER A 263 -19.62 15.22 6.11
C SER A 263 -18.26 14.78 6.61
N THR A 264 -18.21 13.63 7.27
CA THR A 264 -16.97 13.07 7.81
C THR A 264 -16.91 11.57 7.56
N MET A 265 -15.86 11.14 6.92
CA MET A 265 -15.47 9.73 6.78
C MET A 265 -14.40 9.39 7.81
N LYS A 266 -14.39 8.18 8.33
CA LYS A 266 -13.39 7.70 9.29
C LYS A 266 -12.56 6.58 8.66
N GLN A 267 -11.24 6.70 8.75
CA GLN A 267 -10.28 5.63 8.46
C GLN A 267 -9.84 4.99 9.78
N ILE A 268 -9.80 3.65 9.85
CA ILE A 268 -9.45 2.94 11.08
C ILE A 268 -8.14 2.18 10.90
N CYS A 269 -8.14 1.07 10.17
CA CYS A 269 -6.98 0.22 9.96
C CYS A 269 -6.86 -0.20 8.50
N ILE A 270 -5.65 -0.59 8.12
CA ILE A 270 -5.35 -1.17 6.80
C ILE A 270 -4.39 -2.32 7.01
N SER A 271 -4.54 -3.36 6.20
CA SER A 271 -3.54 -4.41 6.03
C SER A 271 -3.43 -4.79 4.56
N ILE A 272 -2.20 -4.90 4.06
CA ILE A 272 -1.89 -5.37 2.71
C ILE A 272 -1.00 -6.58 2.81
N VAL A 273 -1.47 -7.70 2.28
CA VAL A 273 -0.85 -9.00 2.44
C VAL A 273 -0.67 -9.66 1.08
N SER A 274 0.56 -10.12 0.80
CA SER A 274 0.84 -11.02 -0.31
C SER A 274 0.57 -12.47 0.15
N ASN A 275 -0.48 -13.06 -0.38
CA ASN A 275 -0.80 -14.47 -0.16
C ASN A 275 0.13 -15.33 -1.02
N GLY A 276 0.95 -16.15 -0.38
CA GLY A 276 2.00 -16.92 -1.08
C GLY A 276 3.41 -16.41 -0.78
N GLY A 277 3.55 -15.58 0.26
CA GLY A 277 4.82 -14.99 0.68
C GLY A 277 5.31 -13.89 -0.29
N TYR A 278 6.57 -13.51 -0.15
CA TYR A 278 7.21 -12.51 -0.99
C TYR A 278 8.63 -12.94 -1.34
N GLU A 279 8.99 -12.92 -2.61
CA GLU A 279 10.32 -13.29 -3.10
C GLU A 279 11.02 -12.07 -3.71
N ARG A 280 12.29 -11.89 -3.38
CA ARG A 280 13.11 -10.84 -3.99
C ARG A 280 13.67 -11.29 -5.32
N LEU A 281 12.98 -11.03 -6.39
CA LEU A 281 13.53 -11.08 -7.75
C LEU A 281 14.03 -9.67 -8.09
N VAL A 282 15.27 -9.32 -7.68
CA VAL A 282 15.64 -7.91 -7.57
C VAL A 282 16.72 -7.48 -8.54
N LYS A 283 16.52 -6.32 -9.13
CA LYS A 283 17.58 -5.49 -9.70
C LYS A 283 18.22 -4.67 -8.57
N ARG A 284 19.51 -4.90 -8.33
CA ARG A 284 20.29 -4.06 -7.41
C ARG A 284 20.88 -2.90 -8.15
N ASP A 285 20.87 -1.74 -7.52
CA ASP A 285 21.51 -0.55 -8.01
C ASP A 285 22.22 0.21 -6.89
N ILE A 286 23.07 1.14 -7.25
CA ILE A 286 23.88 1.90 -6.31
C ILE A 286 23.98 3.36 -6.74
N ALA A 287 23.64 4.25 -5.84
CA ALA A 287 23.92 5.68 -5.90
C ALA A 287 25.21 5.94 -5.13
N ARG A 288 26.24 6.47 -5.78
CA ARG A 288 27.54 6.68 -5.14
C ARG A 288 28.16 8.03 -5.48
N ARG A 289 28.86 8.58 -4.49
CA ARG A 289 29.77 9.69 -4.67
C ARG A 289 31.21 9.18 -4.64
N THR A 290 31.98 9.49 -5.66
CA THR A 290 33.39 9.11 -5.77
C THR A 290 34.34 10.27 -5.55
N THR A 291 33.82 11.51 -5.57
CA THR A 291 34.59 12.74 -5.27
C THR A 291 34.47 13.05 -3.78
N THR A 292 35.57 13.28 -3.12
CA THR A 292 35.59 13.61 -1.69
C THR A 292 34.94 14.96 -1.42
N VAL A 293 34.34 15.08 -0.23
CA VAL A 293 33.82 16.32 0.34
C VAL A 293 34.51 16.56 1.65
N SER A 294 35.15 17.72 1.82
CA SER A 294 35.74 18.09 3.09
C SER A 294 34.65 18.49 4.08
N VAL A 295 34.66 17.89 5.25
CA VAL A 295 33.70 18.09 6.32
C VAL A 295 34.46 18.52 7.57
N SER A 296 34.21 19.74 8.02
CA SER A 296 34.92 20.35 9.16
C SER A 296 33.98 21.03 10.15
N GLY A 297 32.70 21.09 9.88
CA GLY A 297 31.73 21.84 10.69
C GLY A 297 30.69 20.92 11.33
N THR A 298 29.93 21.48 12.28
CA THR A 298 28.87 20.80 13.03
C THR A 298 27.54 20.70 12.25
N SER A 299 27.44 21.33 11.07
CA SER A 299 26.28 21.22 10.18
C SER A 299 26.41 19.98 9.30
N PHE A 300 25.31 19.29 9.07
CA PHE A 300 25.31 18.15 8.14
C PHE A 300 25.58 18.57 6.70
N VAL A 301 26.48 17.85 6.05
CA VAL A 301 26.82 17.99 4.64
C VAL A 301 26.27 16.77 3.89
N PRO A 302 25.46 16.95 2.84
CA PRO A 302 24.93 15.84 2.06
C PRO A 302 26.04 15.21 1.21
N LEU A 303 26.18 13.89 1.28
CA LEU A 303 27.11 13.13 0.45
C LEU A 303 26.42 12.60 -0.79
N VAL A 304 25.33 11.88 -0.59
CA VAL A 304 24.53 11.21 -1.64
C VAL A 304 23.06 11.33 -1.28
N SER A 305 22.26 11.72 -2.26
CA SER A 305 20.81 11.73 -2.12
C SER A 305 20.17 10.95 -3.26
N ILE A 306 19.10 10.21 -2.98
CA ILE A 306 18.30 9.51 -3.97
C ILE A 306 16.85 9.96 -3.88
N ARG A 307 16.17 9.91 -5.04
CA ARG A 307 14.72 10.14 -5.18
C ARG A 307 14.15 9.30 -6.29
N LEU A 308 12.83 9.19 -6.35
CA LEU A 308 12.14 8.63 -7.52
C LEU A 308 12.30 9.57 -8.72
N THR A 309 12.37 9.00 -9.91
CA THR A 309 12.45 9.80 -11.15
C THR A 309 11.12 10.49 -11.41
N PRO A 310 11.11 11.81 -11.74
CA PRO A 310 9.90 12.50 -12.17
C PRO A 310 9.19 11.78 -13.32
N GLY A 311 7.86 11.61 -13.19
CA GLY A 311 7.05 10.79 -14.09
C GLY A 311 7.07 9.29 -13.79
N ARG A 312 7.82 8.85 -12.78
CA ARG A 312 7.91 7.46 -12.31
C ARG A 312 7.76 7.35 -10.79
N GLU A 313 6.98 8.23 -10.19
CA GLU A 313 6.83 8.34 -8.74
C GLU A 313 6.08 7.15 -8.12
N ASP A 314 5.47 6.30 -8.94
CA ASP A 314 4.86 5.04 -8.50
C ASP A 314 5.83 3.84 -8.59
N SER A 315 7.13 4.11 -8.79
CA SER A 315 8.19 3.10 -8.72
C SER A 315 8.49 2.68 -7.29
N ILE A 316 8.99 1.46 -7.14
CA ILE A 316 9.29 0.87 -5.83
C ILE A 316 10.80 0.77 -5.64
N ILE A 317 11.37 1.77 -5.01
CA ILE A 317 12.80 1.84 -4.66
C ILE A 317 12.96 1.58 -3.17
N LEU A 318 13.65 0.49 -2.83
CA LEU A 318 13.86 0.05 -1.46
C LEU A 318 15.34 0.14 -1.08
N PRO A 319 15.77 1.13 -0.29
CA PRO A 319 17.12 1.23 0.23
C PRO A 319 17.52 -0.01 1.02
N LYS A 320 18.75 -0.48 0.80
CA LYS A 320 19.27 -1.70 1.42
C LYS A 320 20.41 -1.44 2.40
N SER A 321 21.42 -0.71 1.95
CA SER A 321 22.62 -0.45 2.74
C SER A 321 23.28 0.84 2.27
N PHE A 322 24.06 1.44 3.15
CA PHE A 322 24.94 2.54 2.80
C PHE A 322 26.37 2.22 3.22
N ALA A 323 27.30 2.72 2.44
CA ALA A 323 28.70 2.73 2.78
C ALA A 323 29.17 4.19 2.95
N PHE A 324 30.06 4.37 3.89
CA PHE A 324 30.67 5.64 4.22
C PHE A 324 32.16 5.44 4.45
N LEU A 325 32.97 6.36 3.95
CA LEU A 325 34.39 6.45 4.25
C LEU A 325 34.75 7.90 4.58
N GLY A 326 35.34 8.12 5.74
CA GLY A 326 35.98 9.37 6.12
C GLY A 326 37.49 9.18 6.21
N ASN A 327 38.26 10.01 5.54
CA ASN A 327 39.72 10.03 5.57
C ASN A 327 40.20 11.34 6.21
N SER A 328 41.06 11.26 7.21
CA SER A 328 41.65 12.42 7.87
C SER A 328 43.12 12.19 8.18
N ASN A 329 43.91 13.26 8.15
CA ASN A 329 45.29 13.27 8.62
C ASN A 329 45.39 13.37 10.14
N SER A 330 44.29 13.67 10.81
CA SER A 330 44.16 13.77 12.26
C SER A 330 42.89 13.05 12.72
N SER A 331 42.85 12.61 13.97
CA SER A 331 41.64 11.99 14.50
C SER A 331 40.46 12.96 14.41
N ALA A 332 39.43 12.57 13.66
CA ALA A 332 38.16 13.29 13.64
C ALA A 332 37.05 12.35 14.10
N ILE A 333 36.07 12.88 14.82
CA ILE A 333 34.83 12.18 15.17
C ILE A 333 33.76 12.71 14.24
N LEU A 334 33.16 11.81 13.52
CA LEU A 334 32.13 12.12 12.52
C LEU A 334 30.81 11.50 12.96
N GLU A 335 29.72 12.22 12.77
CA GLU A 335 28.37 11.69 12.84
C GLU A 335 27.85 11.50 11.42
N VAL A 336 27.48 10.29 11.09
CA VAL A 336 26.92 9.90 9.79
C VAL A 336 25.44 9.60 9.98
N ALA A 337 24.59 10.17 9.15
CA ALA A 337 23.15 10.02 9.28
C ALA A 337 22.48 9.75 7.93
N LEU A 338 21.40 8.97 7.98
CA LEU A 338 20.44 8.84 6.90
C LEU A 338 19.22 9.71 7.24
N ILE A 339 18.92 10.67 6.38
CA ILE A 339 17.91 11.69 6.64
C ILE A 339 16.89 11.69 5.48
N ARG A 340 15.60 11.60 5.82
CA ARG A 340 14.51 11.64 4.85
C ARG A 340 13.97 13.06 4.75
N ASN A 341 13.74 13.53 3.51
CA ASN A 341 13.06 14.78 3.19
C ASN A 341 13.75 16.04 3.76
N ALA A 342 15.09 16.02 3.85
CA ALA A 342 15.83 17.25 4.07
C ALA A 342 15.75 18.15 2.84
N THR A 343 15.68 19.45 3.07
CA THR A 343 15.80 20.44 2.01
C THR A 343 17.27 20.57 1.61
N LEU A 344 17.57 20.18 0.39
CA LEU A 344 18.92 20.26 -0.18
C LEU A 344 19.14 21.60 -0.86
N SER A 345 20.34 22.15 -0.75
CA SER A 345 20.74 23.40 -1.43
C SER A 345 22.14 23.29 -2.01
N ASN A 346 22.39 24.08 -3.06
CA ASN A 346 23.70 24.29 -3.67
C ASN A 346 23.87 25.76 -4.04
N VAL A 347 25.08 26.21 -4.17
CA VAL A 347 25.40 27.60 -4.68
C VAL A 347 24.86 27.78 -6.11
N GLY A 348 24.79 26.70 -6.90
CA GLY A 348 24.15 26.65 -8.21
C GLY A 348 22.88 25.84 -8.21
N THR A 349 22.53 25.25 -9.36
CA THR A 349 21.37 24.41 -9.52
C THR A 349 21.64 23.00 -8.98
N LEU A 350 20.69 22.43 -8.25
CA LEU A 350 20.71 21.01 -7.89
C LEU A 350 20.56 20.15 -9.13
N THR A 351 21.53 19.27 -9.35
CA THR A 351 21.52 18.37 -10.52
C THR A 351 21.19 16.96 -10.10
N TRP A 352 20.12 16.41 -10.66
CA TRP A 352 19.71 15.03 -10.48
C TRP A 352 20.07 14.23 -11.73
N THR A 353 20.81 13.14 -11.56
CA THR A 353 21.25 12.27 -12.66
C THR A 353 20.65 10.89 -12.49
N ALA A 354 20.37 10.22 -13.61
CA ALA A 354 19.92 8.83 -13.59
C ALA A 354 21.04 7.94 -13.01
N VAL A 355 20.63 6.90 -12.31
CA VAL A 355 21.47 5.74 -11.96
C VAL A 355 21.29 4.66 -13.04
N ASN A 356 21.71 3.41 -12.82
CA ASN A 356 21.51 2.38 -13.86
C ASN A 356 20.03 2.07 -14.08
N THR A 357 19.20 2.14 -13.03
CA THR A 357 17.74 2.08 -13.20
C THR A 357 17.17 3.43 -13.66
N PRO A 358 16.16 3.43 -14.56
CA PRO A 358 15.47 4.65 -14.95
C PRO A 358 14.53 5.18 -13.86
N ASN A 359 14.27 4.40 -12.80
CA ASN A 359 13.24 4.67 -11.80
C ASN A 359 13.72 5.51 -10.62
N ALA A 360 15.04 5.69 -10.48
CA ALA A 360 15.65 6.50 -9.44
C ALA A 360 16.64 7.51 -10.00
N GLN A 361 16.84 8.60 -9.29
CA GLN A 361 17.83 9.63 -9.57
C GLN A 361 18.74 9.87 -8.37
N LEU A 362 19.96 10.22 -8.67
CA LEU A 362 21.07 10.53 -7.75
C LEU A 362 21.35 12.04 -7.75
N ASN A 363 21.59 12.60 -6.58
CA ASN A 363 22.24 13.91 -6.42
C ASN A 363 23.50 13.76 -5.57
N THR A 364 24.60 14.37 -6.05
CA THR A 364 25.88 14.46 -5.34
C THR A 364 26.43 15.87 -5.33
N ASN A 365 25.71 16.85 -5.86
CA ASN A 365 26.17 18.23 -5.95
C ASN A 365 25.54 19.17 -4.89
N ALA A 366 24.66 18.69 -4.06
CA ALA A 366 24.18 19.45 -2.92
C ALA A 366 25.35 19.73 -1.96
N THR A 367 25.42 20.96 -1.45
CA THR A 367 26.51 21.41 -0.54
C THR A 367 26.02 21.63 0.87
N THR A 368 24.73 21.94 1.04
CA THR A 368 24.09 22.16 2.34
C THR A 368 22.72 21.49 2.39
N MET A 369 22.25 21.25 3.60
CA MET A 369 20.92 20.69 3.85
C MET A 369 20.35 21.24 5.14
N THR A 370 19.01 21.27 5.24
CA THR A 370 18.28 21.70 6.45
C THR A 370 17.04 20.84 6.66
N GLY A 371 16.66 20.66 7.93
CA GLY A 371 15.46 19.88 8.28
C GLY A 371 15.57 18.41 7.93
N GLY A 372 14.43 17.81 7.69
CA GLY A 372 14.28 16.36 7.43
C GLY A 372 14.15 15.54 8.71
N SER A 373 13.85 14.25 8.51
CA SER A 373 13.67 13.28 9.60
C SER A 373 14.84 12.31 9.63
N PHE A 374 15.49 12.17 10.77
CA PHE A 374 16.54 11.19 10.98
C PHE A 374 15.95 9.78 10.97
N ILE A 375 16.47 8.94 10.09
CA ILE A 375 16.11 7.52 9.99
C ILE A 375 17.11 6.69 10.76
N LEU A 376 18.40 7.03 10.62
CA LEU A 376 19.51 6.32 11.25
C LEU A 376 20.65 7.32 11.45
N ASN A 377 21.42 7.14 12.52
CA ASN A 377 22.70 7.80 12.69
C ASN A 377 23.71 6.88 13.38
N ASP A 378 24.99 7.15 13.15
CA ASP A 378 26.10 6.48 13.78
C ASP A 378 27.28 7.45 13.95
N PHE A 379 28.18 7.14 14.89
CA PHE A 379 29.39 7.91 15.16
C PHE A 379 30.62 7.07 14.80
N VAL A 380 31.46 7.62 13.94
CA VAL A 380 32.66 6.96 13.43
C VAL A 380 33.90 7.80 13.67
N SER A 381 35.04 7.14 13.96
CA SER A 381 36.34 7.80 14.02
C SER A 381 37.10 7.64 12.71
N SER A 382 37.57 8.72 12.13
CA SER A 382 38.37 8.69 10.92
C SER A 382 39.80 8.19 11.11
N ALA A 383 40.28 8.05 12.34
CA ALA A 383 41.64 7.59 12.64
C ALA A 383 41.86 6.11 12.32
N ASN A 384 40.82 5.32 12.37
CA ASN A 384 40.88 3.91 12.01
C ASN A 384 40.20 3.73 10.66
N LYS A 385 40.90 3.82 9.56
CA LYS A 385 40.46 3.57 8.17
C LYS A 385 39.48 2.38 8.01
N SER A 386 38.46 2.33 8.85
CA SER A 386 37.48 1.26 8.84
C SER A 386 36.35 1.65 7.89
N ASP A 387 36.20 0.92 6.82
CA ASP A 387 34.94 0.78 6.11
C ASP A 387 33.89 0.32 7.14
N THR A 388 33.07 1.22 7.61
CA THR A 388 31.91 0.84 8.40
C THR A 388 30.73 0.83 7.43
N PRO A 389 30.37 -0.33 6.86
CA PRO A 389 29.09 -0.43 6.20
C PRO A 389 28.02 -0.28 7.28
N LEU A 390 27.33 0.84 7.29
CA LEU A 390 26.08 0.98 8.03
C LEU A 390 25.06 0.07 7.34
N ASN A 391 25.04 -1.19 7.74
CA ASN A 391 24.07 -2.14 7.24
C ASN A 391 22.74 -1.86 7.91
N ILE A 392 21.74 -1.50 7.11
CA ILE A 392 20.36 -1.63 7.56
C ILE A 392 20.06 -3.13 7.53
N GLU A 393 20.46 -3.83 8.58
CA GLU A 393 20.12 -5.24 8.72
C GLU A 393 18.66 -5.35 9.16
N SER A 394 17.79 -5.60 8.24
CA SER A 394 16.62 -6.44 8.48
C SER A 394 16.12 -7.01 7.16
N ASN A 395 15.53 -8.16 7.27
CA ASN A 395 14.81 -8.83 6.20
C ASN A 395 13.61 -7.97 5.77
N TYR A 396 13.75 -7.00 4.87
CA TYR A 396 12.69 -6.14 4.35
C TYR A 396 12.39 -4.86 5.17
N ASN A 397 13.24 -3.85 5.04
CA ASN A 397 12.91 -2.50 5.53
C ASN A 397 11.96 -1.78 4.55
N TRP A 398 10.72 -2.27 4.42
CA TRP A 398 9.68 -1.62 3.62
C TRP A 398 9.42 -0.19 4.10
N ASP A 399 9.66 0.10 5.39
CA ASP A 399 9.55 1.44 5.96
C ASP A 399 10.51 2.47 5.33
N LEU A 400 11.59 1.99 4.72
CA LEU A 400 12.54 2.83 3.99
C LEU A 400 12.19 2.99 2.51
N GLN A 401 11.19 2.30 1.98
CA GLN A 401 10.74 2.50 0.61
C GLN A 401 10.54 3.99 0.34
N LEU A 402 11.07 4.49 -0.77
CA LEU A 402 10.80 5.85 -1.20
C LEU A 402 9.33 5.99 -1.53
N GLY A 403 8.68 6.92 -0.86
CA GLY A 403 7.30 7.29 -1.11
C GLY A 403 7.19 8.54 -1.96
N ARG A 404 5.95 8.95 -2.16
CA ARG A 404 5.64 10.22 -2.82
C ARG A 404 4.38 10.85 -2.22
N THR A 405 4.22 12.15 -2.36
CA THR A 405 2.94 12.81 -2.09
C THR A 405 1.93 12.51 -3.20
N GLN A 406 0.67 12.82 -2.97
CA GLN A 406 -0.37 12.76 -4.02
C GLN A 406 -0.06 13.72 -5.18
N ALA A 407 0.61 14.85 -4.92
CA ALA A 407 1.10 15.77 -5.94
C ALA A 407 2.33 15.26 -6.71
N LYS A 408 2.65 13.96 -6.57
CA LYS A 408 3.79 13.31 -7.23
C LYS A 408 5.15 13.91 -6.85
N VAL A 409 5.28 14.42 -5.63
CA VAL A 409 6.58 14.85 -5.09
C VAL A 409 7.22 13.68 -4.36
N SER A 410 8.34 13.20 -4.89
CA SER A 410 9.09 12.07 -4.32
C SER A 410 9.72 12.41 -2.97
N ASP A 411 9.79 11.42 -2.08
CA ASP A 411 10.72 11.43 -0.96
C ASP A 411 12.16 11.58 -1.47
N ILE A 412 12.98 12.25 -0.66
CA ILE A 412 14.42 12.34 -0.84
C ILE A 412 15.07 11.64 0.35
N LEU A 413 15.93 10.67 0.09
CA LEU A 413 16.72 10.00 1.11
C LEU A 413 18.18 10.42 0.94
N THR A 414 18.77 11.00 1.99
CA THR A 414 20.12 11.58 1.96
C THR A 414 21.01 10.92 2.99
N LEU A 415 22.15 10.39 2.54
CA LEU A 415 23.30 10.08 3.39
C LEU A 415 24.08 11.37 3.62
N ALA A 416 24.19 11.76 4.87
CA ALA A 416 24.83 13.01 5.27
C ALA A 416 25.82 12.78 6.40
N VAL A 417 26.78 13.71 6.54
CA VAL A 417 27.81 13.63 7.56
C VAL A 417 28.10 15.01 8.15
N ARG A 418 28.45 15.07 9.43
CA ARG A 418 29.01 16.26 10.07
C ARG A 418 30.22 15.91 10.94
N ALA A 419 31.10 16.86 11.18
CA ALA A 419 32.17 16.68 12.12
C ALA A 419 31.70 17.09 13.54
N VAL A 420 31.82 16.15 14.47
CA VAL A 420 31.66 16.41 15.91
C VAL A 420 32.95 17.05 16.42
N SER A 421 34.10 16.57 15.92
CA SER A 421 35.42 17.21 16.16
C SER A 421 36.36 16.90 14.98
N GLY A 422 37.30 17.79 14.73
CA GLY A 422 38.28 17.65 13.65
C GLY A 422 37.68 17.91 12.26
N SER A 423 38.32 17.35 11.24
CA SER A 423 37.89 17.43 9.84
C SER A 423 38.24 16.15 9.09
N ALA A 424 37.48 15.79 8.08
CA ALA A 424 37.76 14.64 7.22
C ALA A 424 37.24 14.84 5.79
N ASP A 425 37.91 14.19 4.83
CA ASP A 425 37.42 14.08 3.47
C ASP A 425 36.53 12.82 3.36
N CYS A 426 35.28 13.01 2.98
CA CYS A 426 34.23 12.01 3.06
C CYS A 426 33.68 11.62 1.69
N ILE A 427 33.38 10.35 1.53
CA ILE A 427 32.63 9.78 0.40
C ILE A 427 31.57 8.81 0.91
N GLY A 428 30.58 8.50 0.09
CA GLY A 428 29.53 7.57 0.49
C GLY A 428 28.70 7.03 -0.66
N SER A 429 27.92 6.01 -0.35
CA SER A 429 26.97 5.40 -1.29
C SER A 429 25.73 4.88 -0.61
N ILE A 430 24.64 4.77 -1.36
CA ILE A 430 23.38 4.14 -1.00
C ILE A 430 23.12 3.03 -1.99
N SER A 431 23.06 1.78 -1.52
CA SER A 431 22.63 0.64 -2.31
C SER A 431 21.14 0.42 -2.11
N PHE A 432 20.42 0.10 -3.16
CA PHE A 432 18.98 -0.09 -3.11
C PHE A 432 18.52 -1.18 -4.09
N TYR A 433 17.29 -1.62 -3.90
CA TYR A 433 16.57 -2.49 -4.82
C TYR A 433 15.57 -1.69 -5.62
N ASP A 434 15.46 -1.97 -6.91
CA ASP A 434 14.35 -1.57 -7.78
C ASP A 434 13.43 -2.78 -7.95
N LEU A 435 12.22 -2.66 -7.41
CA LEU A 435 11.18 -3.71 -7.42
C LEU A 435 10.04 -3.37 -8.41
N THR A 436 10.26 -2.37 -9.27
CA THR A 436 9.28 -1.91 -10.25
C THR A 436 9.19 -2.87 -11.43
#